data_0768ce6bc1de229e495cf851467e7eec
#
_entry.id   0768ce6bc1de229e495cf851467e7eec
#
_cell.length_a   1.000
_cell.length_b   1.000
_cell.length_c   1.000
_cell.angle_alpha   90.00
_cell.angle_beta   90.00
_cell.angle_gamma   90.00
#
_symmetry.space_group_name_H-M   'P 1'
#
loop_
_entity.id
_entity.type
_entity.pdbx_description
1 polymer ?
#
loop_
_entity_poly.entity_id
_entity_poly.type
_entity_poly.pdbx_seq_one_letter_code
_entity_poly.pdbx_strand_id
1 'polypeptide(L)'
;SFDNNTTLNLSLVSSDSKMGAYVYGQSRHRSAWDSNGDGFSELPKLKNQTVGLNAYYRTSAYSKLSLEYHHMEEFRRGGSGFSLPPHIAEDAGLNGTGAPGLVEQLKHSINTGGLKFTAFSKNQKHTFSTYASAQHIVRNSYYSAYGMTTDFTGVLGAQYIYHFDKCLFMPADLTGGIEFNHDNLHDKATDVQKYRDAALAEDPTATGDRLQQLIEKYTPAPLNQVVNIASVYAQNEWKNEQWSFLIGGRVDKNSIMDKAVFSPRANIRYNPTQDVNIRFSYAEGFRAPQAFDEDLHISNVGGELVSIVRAKGLKEERSRSFNASVDWYHYFGDFQANLLVEGFYTKLSAPFVLTPPVKDPDGSAYLIQTRINGSGAKVYGGTLEGKVAYKDKVQLQAGLTLQRSIYDSPEEWSADEEHLSEKERYSDKILRPPDVYGYFTATYMPVKAFSIALNGNYTGRMYVPHLLSEVNGEADVLVKSPDFFELGTKIAYDFDFQGFCLQLNAGVQNIFNSYQKDFDKGASRDSGYIYGPGAPRSYFAGVKLSF
;
A
#
# COMPACT_ATOMS: atom_id res chain seq x y z
N SER A 1 23.57 -10.54 -0.64
CA SER A 1 23.11 -9.17 -0.37
C SER A 1 23.07 -8.93 1.14
N PHE A 2 23.29 -7.71 1.56
CA PHE A 2 23.35 -7.29 2.96
C PHE A 2 22.21 -6.33 3.25
N ASP A 3 21.53 -6.51 4.40
CA ASP A 3 20.48 -5.61 4.89
C ASP A 3 20.76 -5.27 6.36
N ASN A 4 20.96 -4.01 6.65
CA ASN A 4 21.16 -3.50 8.01
C ASN A 4 20.02 -2.55 8.38
N ASN A 5 19.47 -2.72 9.57
CA ASN A 5 18.43 -1.86 10.11
C ASN A 5 18.77 -1.47 11.55
N THR A 6 18.88 -0.18 11.79
CA THR A 6 19.12 0.39 13.12
C THR A 6 17.96 1.28 13.52
N THR A 7 17.43 1.10 14.71
CA THR A 7 16.33 1.90 15.26
C THR A 7 16.69 2.48 16.62
N LEU A 8 16.24 3.70 16.88
CA LEU A 8 16.33 4.38 18.17
C LEU A 8 14.94 4.85 18.58
N ASN A 9 14.57 4.60 19.84
CA ASN A 9 13.31 5.06 20.41
C ASN A 9 13.57 5.68 21.78
N LEU A 10 12.99 6.84 22.02
CA LEU A 10 13.06 7.56 23.30
C LEU A 10 11.67 8.03 23.72
N SER A 11 11.24 7.65 24.92
CA SER A 11 9.99 8.09 25.50
C SER A 11 10.26 8.89 26.78
N LEU A 12 9.69 10.09 26.85
CA LEU A 12 9.82 11.00 27.96
C LEU A 12 8.44 11.42 28.44
N VAL A 13 8.22 11.38 29.74
CA VAL A 13 6.97 11.84 30.36
C VAL A 13 7.32 12.68 31.57
N SER A 14 6.67 13.85 31.71
CA SER A 14 6.85 14.71 32.89
C SER A 14 6.31 14.02 34.15
N SER A 15 6.87 14.34 35.32
CA SER A 15 6.49 13.74 36.60
C SER A 15 4.99 13.92 36.94
N ASP A 16 4.38 15.01 36.47
CA ASP A 16 2.94 15.28 36.62
C ASP A 16 2.10 14.71 35.46
N SER A 17 2.72 13.98 34.53
CA SER A 17 2.10 13.40 33.33
C SER A 17 1.35 14.40 32.45
N LYS A 18 1.62 15.70 32.57
CA LYS A 18 0.99 16.72 31.72
C LYS A 18 1.59 16.77 30.33
N MET A 19 2.87 16.47 30.21
CA MET A 19 3.58 16.47 28.93
C MET A 19 4.21 15.11 28.70
N GLY A 20 4.22 14.67 27.46
CA GLY A 20 4.98 13.51 27.03
C GLY A 20 5.45 13.69 25.61
N ALA A 21 6.59 13.09 25.31
CA ALA A 21 7.16 13.05 23.99
C ALA A 21 7.74 11.66 23.70
N TYR A 22 7.56 11.21 22.47
CA TYR A 22 8.15 10.01 21.94
C TYR A 22 8.89 10.37 20.65
N VAL A 23 10.19 10.15 20.65
CA VAL A 23 11.06 10.39 19.50
C VAL A 23 11.57 9.05 19.00
N TYR A 24 11.56 8.86 17.70
CA TYR A 24 12.08 7.66 17.08
C TYR A 24 12.89 7.98 15.83
N GLY A 25 13.84 7.11 15.54
CA GLY A 25 14.64 7.18 14.34
C GLY A 25 14.92 5.78 13.81
N GLN A 26 15.05 5.68 12.48
CA GLN A 26 15.40 4.45 11.79
C GLN A 26 16.38 4.77 10.66
N SER A 27 17.35 3.89 10.48
CA SER A 27 18.24 3.89 9.31
C SER A 27 18.36 2.47 8.79
N ARG A 28 17.96 2.26 7.54
CA ARG A 28 18.03 0.97 6.85
C ARG A 28 18.84 1.07 5.57
N HIS A 29 19.74 0.13 5.38
CA HIS A 29 20.55 -0.02 4.17
C HIS A 29 20.49 -1.45 3.69
N ARG A 30 20.05 -1.67 2.47
CA ARG A 30 20.04 -2.97 1.79
C ARG A 30 20.82 -2.88 0.49
N SER A 31 21.72 -3.83 0.23
CA SER A 31 22.34 -4.00 -1.08
C SER A 31 21.35 -4.62 -2.07
N ALA A 32 21.53 -4.34 -3.34
CA ALA A 32 20.78 -4.98 -4.40
C ALA A 32 21.01 -6.50 -4.43
N TRP A 33 20.04 -7.25 -4.95
CA TRP A 33 20.18 -8.68 -5.17
C TRP A 33 19.67 -9.07 -6.56
N ASP A 34 20.55 -9.72 -7.31
CA ASP A 34 20.32 -10.28 -8.63
C ASP A 34 20.12 -11.79 -8.43
N SER A 35 18.92 -12.27 -8.77
CA SER A 35 18.49 -13.65 -8.53
C SER A 35 19.05 -14.65 -9.50
N ASN A 36 19.23 -14.23 -10.75
CA ASN A 36 19.51 -15.10 -11.87
C ASN A 36 20.88 -14.86 -12.51
N GLY A 37 21.64 -13.85 -12.03
CA GLY A 37 23.01 -13.56 -12.44
C GLY A 37 23.13 -12.86 -13.79
N ASP A 38 22.08 -12.21 -14.27
CA ASP A 38 22.08 -11.51 -15.56
C ASP A 38 22.54 -10.04 -15.45
N GLY A 39 22.85 -9.56 -14.24
CA GLY A 39 23.27 -8.18 -13.98
C GLY A 39 22.14 -7.22 -13.71
N PHE A 40 20.89 -7.68 -13.76
CA PHE A 40 19.70 -6.96 -13.32
C PHE A 40 19.28 -7.42 -11.92
N SER A 41 18.96 -6.51 -11.02
CA SER A 41 18.55 -6.87 -9.66
C SER A 41 17.03 -6.95 -9.55
N GLU A 42 16.51 -8.09 -9.16
CA GLU A 42 15.09 -8.29 -8.80
C GLU A 42 14.75 -7.64 -7.44
N LEU A 43 15.73 -7.52 -6.53
CA LEU A 43 15.58 -6.70 -5.33
C LEU A 43 16.44 -5.46 -5.40
N PRO A 44 15.85 -4.26 -5.35
CA PRO A 44 16.60 -3.02 -5.48
C PRO A 44 17.48 -2.75 -4.26
N LYS A 45 18.58 -2.03 -4.48
CA LYS A 45 19.32 -1.34 -3.43
C LYS A 45 18.38 -0.34 -2.73
N LEU A 46 18.39 -0.34 -1.40
CA LEU A 46 17.55 0.51 -0.57
C LEU A 46 18.39 1.28 0.44
N LYS A 47 18.12 2.57 0.57
CA LYS A 47 18.52 3.38 1.72
C LYS A 47 17.27 4.10 2.22
N ASN A 48 16.90 3.88 3.47
CA ASN A 48 15.76 4.54 4.11
C ASN A 48 16.22 5.16 5.43
N GLN A 49 15.87 6.41 5.64
CA GLN A 49 16.14 7.14 6.88
C GLN A 49 14.85 7.84 7.32
N THR A 50 14.48 7.60 8.55
CA THR A 50 13.24 8.10 9.13
C THR A 50 13.52 8.70 10.49
N VAL A 51 12.89 9.83 10.78
CA VAL A 51 12.83 10.42 12.11
C VAL A 51 11.41 10.89 12.38
N GLY A 52 10.94 10.69 13.60
CA GLY A 52 9.61 11.10 14.00
C GLY A 52 9.52 11.55 15.45
N LEU A 53 8.52 12.37 15.70
CA LEU A 53 8.17 12.91 17.01
C LEU A 53 6.67 12.79 17.20
N ASN A 54 6.25 12.22 18.34
CA ASN A 54 4.89 12.33 18.85
C ASN A 54 4.96 13.01 20.22
N ALA A 55 4.20 14.06 20.41
CA ALA A 55 4.17 14.77 21.69
C ALA A 55 2.74 15.09 22.10
N TYR A 56 2.52 15.24 23.38
CA TYR A 56 1.25 15.72 23.89
C TYR A 56 1.44 16.70 25.05
N TYR A 57 0.45 17.57 25.18
CA TYR A 57 0.31 18.46 26.32
C TYR A 57 -1.14 18.45 26.81
N ARG A 58 -1.36 18.12 28.10
CA ARG A 58 -2.65 18.22 28.75
C ARG A 58 -2.88 19.67 29.16
N THR A 59 -3.67 20.40 28.39
CA THR A 59 -3.97 21.81 28.64
C THR A 59 -4.86 22.00 29.88
N SER A 60 -5.62 20.95 30.25
CA SER A 60 -6.38 20.86 31.49
C SER A 60 -6.60 19.38 31.87
N ALA A 61 -7.32 19.13 32.98
CA ALA A 61 -7.76 17.78 33.33
C ALA A 61 -8.69 17.13 32.29
N TYR A 62 -9.29 17.94 31.42
CA TYR A 62 -10.30 17.52 30.46
C TYR A 62 -9.92 17.82 29.02
N SER A 63 -8.71 18.27 28.76
CA SER A 63 -8.28 18.63 27.40
C SER A 63 -6.82 18.31 27.14
N LYS A 64 -6.54 17.94 25.89
CA LYS A 64 -5.25 17.48 25.44
C LYS A 64 -4.95 18.02 24.03
N LEU A 65 -3.76 18.55 23.86
CA LEU A 65 -3.16 18.86 22.56
C LEU A 65 -2.16 17.76 22.22
N SER A 66 -2.21 17.24 21.00
CA SER A 66 -1.28 16.25 20.47
C SER A 66 -0.63 16.79 19.21
N LEU A 67 0.67 16.59 19.09
CA LEU A 67 1.50 16.95 17.94
C LEU A 67 2.17 15.68 17.42
N GLU A 68 2.19 15.52 16.10
CA GLU A 68 3.01 14.52 15.43
C GLU A 68 3.81 15.17 14.31
N TYR A 69 5.02 14.67 14.09
CA TYR A 69 5.86 15.02 12.96
C TYR A 69 6.65 13.79 12.54
N HIS A 70 6.76 13.60 11.23
CA HIS A 70 7.47 12.50 10.62
C HIS A 70 8.20 12.97 9.37
N HIS A 71 9.48 12.66 9.28
CA HIS A 71 10.29 12.86 8.10
C HIS A 71 10.89 11.55 7.63
N MET A 72 10.80 11.28 6.32
CA MET A 72 11.39 10.11 5.70
C MET A 72 12.12 10.49 4.42
N GLU A 73 13.35 10.02 4.29
CA GLU A 73 14.06 9.96 3.03
C GLU A 73 14.26 8.51 2.60
N GLU A 74 13.89 8.21 1.36
CA GLU A 74 14.09 6.89 0.79
C GLU A 74 14.75 6.99 -0.58
N PHE A 75 15.75 6.16 -0.79
CA PHE A 75 16.40 5.96 -2.08
C PHE A 75 16.32 4.49 -2.45
N ARG A 76 15.76 4.21 -3.63
CA ARG A 76 15.74 2.89 -4.27
C ARG A 76 16.46 2.96 -5.59
N ARG A 77 17.24 1.92 -5.90
CA ARG A 77 17.92 1.73 -7.16
C ARG A 77 17.85 0.27 -7.56
N GLY A 78 17.10 -0.03 -8.61
CA GLY A 78 16.99 -1.35 -9.24
C GLY A 78 17.67 -1.41 -10.59
N GLY A 79 17.69 -2.59 -11.16
CA GLY A 79 18.29 -2.84 -12.47
C GLY A 79 19.80 -3.05 -12.43
N SER A 80 20.51 -2.37 -13.32
CA SER A 80 21.96 -2.54 -13.53
C SER A 80 22.77 -1.29 -13.18
N GLY A 81 24.12 -1.40 -13.19
CA GLY A 81 25.04 -0.27 -13.15
C GLY A 81 24.96 0.60 -11.90
N PHE A 82 24.92 0.02 -10.69
CA PHE A 82 24.69 0.72 -9.41
C PHE A 82 25.67 1.83 -9.06
N SER A 83 26.86 1.84 -9.65
CA SER A 83 27.91 2.84 -9.44
C SER A 83 27.85 4.03 -10.39
N LEU A 84 27.02 3.95 -11.41
CA LEU A 84 26.86 4.97 -12.45
C LEU A 84 25.54 5.74 -12.28
N PRO A 85 25.46 6.99 -12.77
CA PRO A 85 24.18 7.66 -12.94
C PRO A 85 23.21 6.81 -13.77
N PRO A 86 21.88 6.90 -13.55
CA PRO A 86 20.90 6.02 -14.22
C PRO A 86 21.01 5.97 -15.73
N HIS A 87 21.04 7.12 -16.41
CA HIS A 87 21.12 7.20 -17.87
C HIS A 87 22.43 6.61 -18.41
N ILE A 88 23.57 6.83 -17.72
CA ILE A 88 24.87 6.25 -18.14
C ILE A 88 24.87 4.73 -17.92
N ALA A 89 24.23 4.24 -16.88
CA ALA A 89 24.13 2.80 -16.62
C ALA A 89 23.23 2.10 -17.65
N GLU A 90 22.18 2.77 -18.13
CA GLU A 90 21.32 2.29 -19.19
C GLU A 90 22.08 2.20 -20.51
N ASP A 91 22.84 3.24 -20.87
CA ASP A 91 23.68 3.30 -22.09
C ASP A 91 24.83 2.27 -22.04
N ALA A 92 25.41 2.02 -20.86
CA ALA A 92 26.50 1.05 -20.69
C ALA A 92 26.07 -0.41 -20.90
N GLY A 93 24.79 -0.67 -20.87
CA GLY A 93 24.20 -2.00 -21.11
C GLY A 93 24.37 -2.99 -19.98
N LEU A 94 23.82 -4.18 -20.18
CA LEU A 94 23.89 -5.31 -19.26
C LEU A 94 25.20 -6.10 -19.48
N ASN A 95 26.05 -6.16 -18.47
CA ASN A 95 27.26 -7.02 -18.40
C ASN A 95 28.14 -6.99 -19.67
N GLY A 96 28.20 -5.86 -20.38
CA GLY A 96 29.00 -5.74 -21.59
C GLY A 96 28.46 -6.53 -22.80
N THR A 97 27.22 -6.94 -22.78
CA THR A 97 26.57 -7.68 -23.88
C THR A 97 26.17 -6.79 -25.05
N GLY A 98 26.28 -5.46 -24.92
CA GLY A 98 25.80 -4.50 -25.91
C GLY A 98 24.28 -4.30 -25.90
N ALA A 99 23.54 -5.05 -25.08
CA ALA A 99 22.12 -4.81 -24.85
C ALA A 99 21.91 -3.58 -23.95
N PRO A 100 20.85 -2.78 -24.16
CA PRO A 100 20.54 -1.65 -23.28
C PRO A 100 20.44 -2.11 -21.82
N GLY A 101 20.99 -1.32 -20.91
CA GLY A 101 20.81 -1.54 -19.47
C GLY A 101 19.37 -1.19 -19.07
N LEU A 102 18.87 -1.90 -18.08
CA LEU A 102 17.58 -1.57 -17.46
C LEU A 102 17.84 -0.94 -16.10
N VAL A 103 17.30 0.23 -15.88
CA VAL A 103 17.54 1.00 -14.66
C VAL A 103 16.26 1.62 -14.16
N GLU A 104 15.98 1.40 -12.88
CA GLU A 104 14.97 2.13 -12.15
C GLU A 104 15.58 2.86 -10.95
N GLN A 105 15.17 4.07 -10.69
CA GLN A 105 15.59 4.81 -9.51
C GLN A 105 14.47 5.67 -8.97
N LEU A 106 14.30 5.64 -7.66
CA LEU A 106 13.38 6.50 -6.92
C LEU A 106 14.11 7.16 -5.75
N LYS A 107 13.88 8.45 -5.58
CA LYS A 107 14.28 9.18 -4.38
C LYS A 107 13.06 9.90 -3.85
N HIS A 108 12.61 9.55 -2.63
CA HIS A 108 11.51 10.20 -1.95
C HIS A 108 12.05 11.06 -0.80
N SER A 109 11.41 12.21 -0.60
CA SER A 109 11.50 13.01 0.62
C SER A 109 10.06 13.32 1.06
N ILE A 110 9.70 12.84 2.24
CA ILE A 110 8.34 12.93 2.77
C ILE A 110 8.38 13.64 4.11
N ASN A 111 7.57 14.69 4.24
CA ASN A 111 7.35 15.40 5.50
C ASN A 111 5.86 15.31 5.82
N THR A 112 5.53 14.84 7.02
CA THR A 112 4.16 14.75 7.52
C THR A 112 4.09 15.39 8.90
N GLY A 113 3.09 16.20 9.15
CA GLY A 113 2.84 16.81 10.46
C GLY A 113 1.36 16.86 10.77
N GLY A 114 1.02 16.76 12.05
CA GLY A 114 -0.35 16.80 12.51
C GLY A 114 -0.49 17.42 13.90
N LEU A 115 -1.59 18.14 14.10
CA LEU A 115 -1.99 18.73 15.36
C LEU A 115 -3.43 18.31 15.66
N LYS A 116 -3.69 17.81 16.87
CA LYS A 116 -5.02 17.42 17.31
C LYS A 116 -5.30 17.98 18.71
N PHE A 117 -6.41 18.68 18.83
CA PHE A 117 -6.95 19.07 20.13
C PHE A 117 -8.17 18.23 20.47
N THR A 118 -8.25 17.72 21.69
CA THR A 118 -9.40 16.97 22.19
C THR A 118 -9.82 17.53 23.53
N ALA A 119 -11.12 17.75 23.72
CA ALA A 119 -11.70 18.23 24.97
C ALA A 119 -12.91 17.38 25.38
N PHE A 120 -13.05 17.16 26.69
CA PHE A 120 -14.14 16.40 27.29
C PHE A 120 -14.88 17.32 28.29
N SER A 121 -16.18 17.17 28.37
CA SER A 121 -16.93 17.82 29.43
C SER A 121 -16.72 17.12 30.79
N LYS A 122 -16.91 17.84 31.89
CA LYS A 122 -16.79 17.27 33.25
C LYS A 122 -17.74 16.08 33.52
N ASN A 123 -18.91 16.09 32.89
CA ASN A 123 -19.88 15.00 32.98
C ASN A 123 -19.62 13.87 32.01
N GLN A 124 -18.52 13.93 31.23
CA GLN A 124 -18.09 12.95 30.19
C GLN A 124 -19.12 12.70 29.08
N LYS A 125 -20.16 13.56 28.98
CA LYS A 125 -21.19 13.40 27.92
C LYS A 125 -20.81 14.02 26.59
N HIS A 126 -19.86 14.96 26.59
CA HIS A 126 -19.46 15.67 25.39
C HIS A 126 -17.97 15.46 25.13
N THR A 127 -17.64 15.07 23.91
CA THR A 127 -16.26 15.01 23.40
C THR A 127 -16.16 15.85 22.14
N PHE A 128 -15.27 16.81 22.13
CA PHE A 128 -14.95 17.61 20.97
C PHE A 128 -13.51 17.35 20.53
N SER A 129 -13.30 17.17 19.24
CA SER A 129 -11.98 17.05 18.66
C SER A 129 -11.87 17.93 17.43
N THR A 130 -10.73 18.61 17.26
CA THR A 130 -10.35 19.23 15.99
C THR A 130 -8.93 18.82 15.65
N TYR A 131 -8.65 18.70 14.36
CA TYR A 131 -7.36 18.28 13.88
C TYR A 131 -7.01 18.95 12.55
N ALA A 132 -5.73 19.16 12.38
CA ALA A 132 -5.13 19.58 11.11
C ALA A 132 -3.90 18.70 10.87
N SER A 133 -3.75 18.19 9.65
CA SER A 133 -2.55 17.49 9.22
C SER A 133 -2.16 17.89 7.82
N ALA A 134 -0.87 17.82 7.53
CA ALA A 134 -0.34 18.09 6.20
C ALA A 134 0.78 17.11 5.88
N GLN A 135 0.87 16.71 4.61
CA GLN A 135 1.96 15.94 4.06
C GLN A 135 2.50 16.63 2.82
N HIS A 136 3.82 16.67 2.69
CA HIS A 136 4.51 17.13 1.49
C HIS A 136 5.47 16.04 1.02
N ILE A 137 5.30 15.62 -0.23
CA ILE A 137 6.11 14.59 -0.88
C ILE A 137 6.86 15.24 -2.04
N VAL A 138 8.15 14.92 -2.15
CA VAL A 138 8.96 15.15 -3.34
C VAL A 138 9.52 13.81 -3.78
N ARG A 139 9.23 13.41 -5.02
CA ARG A 139 9.74 12.20 -5.63
C ARG A 139 10.52 12.56 -6.88
N ASN A 140 11.80 12.16 -6.94
CA ASN A 140 12.58 12.16 -8.17
C ASN A 140 12.68 10.72 -8.65
N SER A 141 12.34 10.50 -9.91
CA SER A 141 12.29 9.18 -10.54
C SER A 141 13.19 9.11 -11.76
N TYR A 142 13.63 7.91 -12.07
CA TYR A 142 14.21 7.55 -13.35
C TYR A 142 13.66 6.19 -13.79
N TYR A 143 13.00 6.17 -14.92
CA TYR A 143 12.47 5.00 -15.64
C TYR A 143 12.68 5.28 -17.12
N SER A 144 13.87 4.97 -17.63
CA SER A 144 14.33 5.38 -18.96
C SER A 144 14.29 6.89 -19.25
N ALA A 145 13.75 7.70 -18.36
CA ALA A 145 13.76 9.16 -18.37
C ALA A 145 13.63 9.71 -16.94
N TYR A 146 14.14 10.90 -16.71
CA TYR A 146 14.00 11.59 -15.44
C TYR A 146 12.62 12.24 -15.29
N GLY A 147 12.02 12.03 -14.13
CA GLY A 147 10.75 12.64 -13.71
C GLY A 147 10.83 13.24 -12.32
N MET A 148 9.93 14.16 -12.03
CA MET A 148 9.76 14.78 -10.71
C MET A 148 8.28 14.90 -10.39
N THR A 149 7.90 14.35 -9.23
CA THR A 149 6.56 14.48 -8.66
C THR A 149 6.65 15.30 -7.38
N THR A 150 5.75 16.24 -7.21
CA THR A 150 5.51 16.92 -5.92
C THR A 150 4.04 16.78 -5.57
N ASP A 151 3.77 16.47 -4.31
CA ASP A 151 2.42 16.37 -3.80
C ASP A 151 2.29 17.03 -2.44
N PHE A 152 1.25 17.83 -2.27
CA PHE A 152 0.86 18.43 -1.00
C PHE A 152 -0.56 18.03 -0.67
N THR A 153 -0.72 17.25 0.42
CA THR A 153 -2.02 16.87 0.96
C THR A 153 -2.23 17.55 2.31
N GLY A 154 -3.36 18.24 2.48
CA GLY A 154 -3.78 18.86 3.73
C GLY A 154 -5.15 18.37 4.17
N VAL A 155 -5.32 18.14 5.47
CA VAL A 155 -6.60 17.72 6.07
C VAL A 155 -6.91 18.62 7.25
N LEU A 156 -8.14 19.12 7.31
CA LEU A 156 -8.69 19.86 8.44
C LEU A 156 -10.03 19.25 8.83
N GLY A 157 -10.24 18.97 10.11
CA GLY A 157 -11.49 18.37 10.55
C GLY A 157 -11.88 18.76 11.96
N ALA A 158 -13.19 18.63 12.24
CA ALA A 158 -13.77 18.77 13.55
C ALA A 158 -14.82 17.69 13.76
N GLN A 159 -14.84 17.11 14.95
CA GLN A 159 -15.75 16.05 15.33
C GLN A 159 -16.32 16.33 16.71
N TYR A 160 -17.58 16.04 16.89
CA TYR A 160 -18.27 16.11 18.16
C TYR A 160 -18.98 14.79 18.45
N ILE A 161 -18.87 14.31 19.69
CA ILE A 161 -19.55 13.11 20.17
C ILE A 161 -20.38 13.49 21.38
N TYR A 162 -21.65 13.03 21.38
CA TYR A 162 -22.55 13.16 22.51
C TYR A 162 -22.98 11.78 23.01
N HIS A 163 -22.77 11.54 24.31
CA HIS A 163 -23.13 10.30 24.99
C HIS A 163 -24.50 10.45 25.65
N PHE A 164 -25.52 9.81 25.07
CA PHE A 164 -26.86 9.74 25.64
C PHE A 164 -26.95 8.63 26.69
N ASP A 165 -27.47 8.92 27.86
CA ASP A 165 -27.85 7.88 28.82
C ASP A 165 -28.95 6.98 28.24
N LYS A 166 -29.83 7.56 27.42
CA LYS A 166 -30.85 6.86 26.62
C LYS A 166 -31.22 7.70 25.41
N CYS A 167 -31.17 7.08 24.24
CA CYS A 167 -31.66 7.65 22.98
C CYS A 167 -32.61 6.63 22.35
N LEU A 168 -33.92 6.97 22.26
CA LEU A 168 -35.01 6.09 21.87
C LEU A 168 -35.17 4.90 22.81
N PHE A 169 -34.42 3.83 22.68
CA PHE A 169 -34.63 2.56 23.41
C PHE A 169 -33.44 2.11 24.25
N MET A 170 -32.20 2.62 24.02
CA MET A 170 -31.02 2.27 24.80
C MET A 170 -30.00 3.41 24.86
N PRO A 171 -28.90 3.32 25.65
CA PRO A 171 -27.80 4.27 25.62
C PRO A 171 -27.22 4.37 24.21
N ALA A 172 -26.75 5.57 23.83
CA ALA A 172 -26.22 5.77 22.50
C ALA A 172 -25.14 6.85 22.44
N ASP A 173 -24.26 6.70 21.46
CA ASP A 173 -23.24 7.67 21.09
C ASP A 173 -23.56 8.28 19.73
N LEU A 174 -23.94 9.55 19.71
CA LEU A 174 -24.09 10.32 18.49
C LEU A 174 -22.76 10.99 18.14
N THR A 175 -22.23 10.66 16.98
CA THR A 175 -21.01 11.29 16.40
C THR A 175 -21.38 12.09 15.18
N GLY A 176 -20.94 13.33 15.08
CA GLY A 176 -21.04 14.16 13.89
C GLY A 176 -19.74 14.90 13.64
N GLY A 177 -19.46 15.19 12.39
CA GLY A 177 -18.23 15.90 12.04
C GLY A 177 -18.23 16.45 10.62
N ILE A 178 -17.27 17.34 10.42
CA ILE A 178 -16.93 17.93 9.13
C ILE A 178 -15.45 17.71 8.85
N GLU A 179 -15.11 17.59 7.58
CA GLU A 179 -13.72 17.41 7.15
C GLU A 179 -13.51 18.09 5.81
N PHE A 180 -12.37 18.69 5.65
CA PHE A 180 -11.91 19.24 4.38
C PHE A 180 -10.54 18.65 4.05
N ASN A 181 -10.42 18.07 2.85
CA ASN A 181 -9.19 17.56 2.28
C ASN A 181 -8.79 18.43 1.08
N HIS A 182 -7.52 18.76 1.01
CA HIS A 182 -6.88 19.42 -0.11
C HIS A 182 -5.70 18.58 -0.58
N ASP A 183 -5.65 18.30 -1.86
CA ASP A 183 -4.59 17.56 -2.53
C ASP A 183 -4.13 18.33 -3.76
N ASN A 184 -2.82 18.52 -3.89
CA ASN A 184 -2.20 19.26 -5.00
C ASN A 184 -1.02 18.47 -5.52
N LEU A 185 -1.27 17.71 -6.59
CA LEU A 185 -0.32 16.87 -7.28
C LEU A 185 0.21 17.56 -8.53
N HIS A 186 1.53 17.61 -8.65
CA HIS A 186 2.23 18.06 -9.84
C HIS A 186 3.28 17.03 -10.24
N ASP A 187 3.20 16.51 -11.45
CA ASP A 187 4.11 15.53 -11.98
C ASP A 187 4.60 15.94 -13.36
N LYS A 188 5.91 15.85 -13.62
CA LYS A 188 6.52 16.29 -14.87
C LYS A 188 7.75 15.48 -15.24
N ALA A 189 7.95 15.31 -16.52
CA ALA A 189 9.21 14.86 -17.10
C ALA A 189 10.27 15.95 -16.93
N THR A 190 11.49 15.57 -16.57
CA THR A 190 12.61 16.50 -16.33
C THR A 190 13.86 16.21 -17.15
N ASP A 191 13.80 15.23 -18.04
CA ASP A 191 14.91 14.78 -18.88
C ASP A 191 15.03 15.60 -20.17
N VAL A 192 15.35 16.87 -20.02
CA VAL A 192 15.45 17.82 -21.16
C VAL A 192 16.44 17.33 -22.23
N GLN A 193 17.54 16.67 -21.84
CA GLN A 193 18.55 16.20 -22.79
C GLN A 193 18.01 15.07 -23.64
N LYS A 194 17.36 14.07 -23.04
CA LYS A 194 16.75 12.94 -23.77
C LYS A 194 15.75 13.42 -24.82
N TYR A 195 14.87 14.35 -24.46
CA TYR A 195 13.85 14.86 -25.39
C TYR A 195 14.46 15.73 -26.50
N ARG A 196 15.53 16.46 -26.19
CA ARG A 196 16.30 17.19 -27.19
C ARG A 196 17.01 16.23 -28.17
N ASP A 197 17.61 15.16 -27.67
CA ASP A 197 18.31 14.18 -28.50
C ASP A 197 17.32 13.43 -29.39
N ALA A 198 16.13 13.09 -28.88
CA ALA A 198 15.04 12.52 -29.69
C ALA A 198 14.56 13.49 -30.78
N ALA A 199 14.42 14.77 -30.47
CA ALA A 199 14.05 15.80 -31.44
C ALA A 199 15.12 15.96 -32.56
N LEU A 200 16.40 15.96 -32.19
CA LEU A 200 17.51 16.05 -33.15
C LEU A 200 17.73 14.75 -33.93
N ALA A 201 17.31 13.61 -33.40
CA ALA A 201 17.30 12.35 -34.14
C ALA A 201 16.24 12.36 -35.26
N GLU A 202 15.09 13.03 -35.05
CA GLU A 202 14.07 13.24 -36.10
C GLU A 202 14.52 14.27 -37.13
N ASP A 203 15.10 15.39 -36.69
CA ASP A 203 15.58 16.47 -37.56
C ASP A 203 16.92 17.03 -37.04
N PRO A 204 18.07 16.47 -37.52
CA PRO A 204 19.39 16.88 -37.08
C PRO A 204 19.75 18.36 -37.38
N THR A 205 18.95 19.01 -38.21
CA THR A 205 19.18 20.40 -38.61
C THR A 205 18.28 21.39 -37.88
N ALA A 206 17.36 20.88 -37.03
CA ALA A 206 16.41 21.72 -36.30
C ALA A 206 17.09 22.69 -35.34
N THR A 207 16.70 23.96 -35.41
CA THR A 207 17.15 25.04 -34.52
C THR A 207 15.99 25.96 -34.17
N GLY A 208 16.16 26.79 -33.16
CA GLY A 208 15.16 27.80 -32.77
C GLY A 208 13.77 27.17 -32.52
N ASP A 209 12.74 27.80 -33.05
CA ASP A 209 11.34 27.43 -32.84
C ASP A 209 11.04 25.98 -33.33
N ARG A 210 11.69 25.56 -34.40
CA ARG A 210 11.50 24.18 -34.92
C ARG A 210 12.02 23.13 -33.95
N LEU A 211 13.20 23.35 -33.37
CA LEU A 211 13.74 22.47 -32.36
C LEU A 211 12.85 22.45 -31.10
N GLN A 212 12.33 23.60 -30.68
CA GLN A 212 11.43 23.68 -29.54
C GLN A 212 10.13 22.88 -29.78
N GLN A 213 9.52 23.01 -30.95
CA GLN A 213 8.32 22.22 -31.32
C GLN A 213 8.58 20.70 -31.30
N LEU A 214 9.74 20.28 -31.77
CA LEU A 214 10.12 18.86 -31.73
C LEU A 214 10.38 18.39 -30.31
N ILE A 215 11.03 19.18 -29.46
CA ILE A 215 11.21 18.83 -28.05
C ILE A 215 9.84 18.68 -27.36
N GLU A 216 8.91 19.59 -27.60
CA GLU A 216 7.54 19.52 -27.05
C GLU A 216 6.80 18.27 -27.53
N LYS A 217 6.97 17.85 -28.79
CA LYS A 217 6.39 16.61 -29.33
C LYS A 217 6.86 15.35 -28.56
N TYR A 218 8.12 15.34 -28.12
CA TYR A 218 8.71 14.21 -27.41
C TYR A 218 8.57 14.28 -25.89
N THR A 219 8.26 15.47 -25.34
CA THR A 219 8.13 15.67 -23.90
C THR A 219 6.70 15.38 -23.45
N PRO A 220 6.48 14.39 -22.56
CA PRO A 220 5.16 14.15 -22.01
C PRO A 220 4.59 15.39 -21.30
N ALA A 221 3.31 15.66 -21.50
CA ALA A 221 2.64 16.79 -20.87
C ALA A 221 2.67 16.65 -19.33
N PRO A 222 2.92 17.73 -18.58
CA PRO A 222 2.89 17.66 -17.13
C PRO A 222 1.47 17.39 -16.63
N LEU A 223 1.37 16.54 -15.61
CA LEU A 223 0.13 16.29 -14.90
C LEU A 223 0.01 17.29 -13.74
N ASN A 224 -1.04 18.09 -13.76
CA ASN A 224 -1.39 19.00 -12.66
C ASN A 224 -2.80 18.65 -12.19
N GLN A 225 -2.95 18.31 -10.92
CA GLN A 225 -4.24 17.95 -10.35
C GLN A 225 -4.41 18.60 -8.98
N VAL A 226 -5.49 19.35 -8.83
CA VAL A 226 -5.93 19.85 -7.53
C VAL A 226 -7.29 19.23 -7.21
N VAL A 227 -7.36 18.54 -6.08
CA VAL A 227 -8.59 17.91 -5.59
C VAL A 227 -8.94 18.49 -4.22
N ASN A 228 -10.15 19.01 -4.09
CA ASN A 228 -10.71 19.45 -2.83
C ASN A 228 -11.92 18.61 -2.49
N ILE A 229 -12.00 18.12 -1.26
CA ILE A 229 -13.12 17.31 -0.78
C ILE A 229 -13.67 17.94 0.50
N ALA A 230 -14.90 18.42 0.43
CA ALA A 230 -15.66 18.86 1.60
C ALA A 230 -16.62 17.75 2.03
N SER A 231 -16.58 17.38 3.30
CA SER A 231 -17.30 16.25 3.83
C SER A 231 -18.07 16.60 5.08
N VAL A 232 -19.26 16.02 5.20
CA VAL A 232 -20.03 16.00 6.45
C VAL A 232 -20.47 14.58 6.74
N TYR A 233 -20.41 14.17 7.99
CA TYR A 233 -20.81 12.83 8.40
C TYR A 233 -21.54 12.86 9.74
N ALA A 234 -22.44 11.89 9.90
CA ALA A 234 -23.09 11.62 11.17
C ALA A 234 -23.33 10.12 11.32
N GLN A 235 -23.28 9.65 12.55
CA GLN A 235 -23.65 8.29 12.93
C GLN A 235 -24.19 8.25 14.35
N ASN A 236 -25.04 7.29 14.63
CA ASN A 236 -25.47 6.95 15.98
C ASN A 236 -25.23 5.47 16.25
N GLU A 237 -24.62 5.17 17.39
CA GLU A 237 -24.43 3.81 17.89
C GLU A 237 -25.25 3.64 19.19
N TRP A 238 -26.29 2.82 19.13
CA TRP A 238 -27.02 2.34 20.31
C TRP A 238 -26.31 1.09 20.82
N LYS A 239 -25.95 1.08 22.10
CA LYS A 239 -25.20 -0.06 22.63
C LYS A 239 -25.51 -0.37 24.09
N ASN A 240 -25.46 -1.66 24.39
CA ASN A 240 -25.40 -2.22 25.71
C ASN A 240 -24.43 -3.43 25.74
N GLU A 241 -24.41 -4.18 26.81
CA GLU A 241 -23.51 -5.37 26.91
C GLU A 241 -23.77 -6.40 25.82
N GLN A 242 -25.04 -6.63 25.47
CA GLN A 242 -25.45 -7.68 24.54
C GLN A 242 -25.58 -7.21 23.10
N TRP A 243 -26.01 -5.97 22.85
CA TRP A 243 -26.30 -5.45 21.51
C TRP A 243 -25.54 -4.15 21.21
N SER A 244 -25.14 -3.97 19.97
CA SER A 244 -24.80 -2.68 19.39
C SER A 244 -25.42 -2.56 18.01
N PHE A 245 -26.05 -1.42 17.74
CA PHE A 245 -26.60 -1.04 16.43
C PHE A 245 -26.00 0.30 16.03
N LEU A 246 -25.28 0.34 14.94
CA LEU A 246 -24.72 1.56 14.38
C LEU A 246 -25.33 1.82 13.01
N ILE A 247 -25.80 3.04 12.83
CA ILE A 247 -26.23 3.57 11.53
C ILE A 247 -25.53 4.91 11.33
N GLY A 248 -24.98 5.13 10.16
CA GLY A 248 -24.32 6.39 9.82
C GLY A 248 -24.23 6.60 8.31
N GLY A 249 -23.82 7.79 7.97
CA GLY A 249 -23.56 8.15 6.58
C GLY A 249 -22.62 9.35 6.48
N ARG A 250 -21.99 9.45 5.34
CA ARG A 250 -21.07 10.52 4.97
C ARG A 250 -21.48 11.06 3.60
N VAL A 251 -21.49 12.36 3.46
CA VAL A 251 -21.64 13.06 2.19
C VAL A 251 -20.32 13.74 1.85
N ASP A 252 -19.78 13.43 0.69
CA ASP A 252 -18.53 13.99 0.17
C ASP A 252 -18.82 14.77 -1.11
N LYS A 253 -18.43 16.05 -1.13
CA LYS A 253 -18.38 16.87 -2.36
C LYS A 253 -16.93 17.00 -2.79
N ASN A 254 -16.57 16.28 -3.84
CA ASN A 254 -15.27 16.32 -4.47
C ASN A 254 -15.28 17.36 -5.61
N SER A 255 -14.22 18.18 -5.72
CA SER A 255 -14.12 19.26 -6.71
C SER A 255 -14.08 18.79 -8.17
N ILE A 256 -13.62 17.56 -8.41
CA ILE A 256 -13.54 16.96 -9.74
C ILE A 256 -14.77 16.14 -10.12
N MET A 257 -15.80 16.15 -9.28
CA MET A 257 -17.06 15.43 -9.50
C MET A 257 -18.23 16.39 -9.52
N ASP A 258 -19.17 16.17 -10.44
CA ASP A 258 -20.36 17.03 -10.57
C ASP A 258 -21.29 16.91 -9.37
N LYS A 259 -21.44 15.71 -8.83
CA LYS A 259 -22.39 15.40 -7.75
C LYS A 259 -21.66 15.03 -6.46
N ALA A 260 -22.28 15.36 -5.34
CA ALA A 260 -21.88 14.82 -4.06
C ALA A 260 -22.19 13.33 -3.97
N VAL A 261 -21.35 12.60 -3.25
CA VAL A 261 -21.50 11.15 -3.03
C VAL A 261 -21.96 10.91 -1.61
N PHE A 262 -23.01 10.11 -1.46
CA PHE A 262 -23.46 9.61 -0.16
C PHE A 262 -22.94 8.18 0.04
N SER A 263 -22.31 7.93 1.19
CA SER A 263 -21.75 6.65 1.61
C SER A 263 -22.38 6.22 2.93
N PRO A 264 -23.41 5.37 2.91
CA PRO A 264 -24.03 4.82 4.11
C PRO A 264 -23.17 3.71 4.74
N ARG A 265 -23.35 3.52 6.07
CA ARG A 265 -22.84 2.37 6.80
C ARG A 265 -23.81 1.92 7.89
N ALA A 266 -23.82 0.63 8.15
CA ALA A 266 -24.58 0.04 9.23
C ALA A 266 -23.81 -1.15 9.82
N ASN A 267 -23.82 -1.28 11.16
CA ASN A 267 -23.24 -2.41 11.86
C ASN A 267 -24.20 -2.92 12.92
N ILE A 268 -24.24 -4.24 13.07
CA ILE A 268 -24.96 -4.91 14.15
C ILE A 268 -23.97 -5.81 14.87
N ARG A 269 -23.90 -5.71 16.18
CA ARG A 269 -23.17 -6.65 17.03
C ARG A 269 -24.14 -7.28 18.01
N TYR A 270 -24.03 -8.59 18.16
CA TYR A 270 -24.78 -9.37 19.12
C TYR A 270 -23.84 -10.28 19.94
N ASN A 271 -23.86 -10.10 21.25
CA ASN A 271 -23.13 -10.95 22.19
C ASN A 271 -24.14 -11.84 22.94
N PRO A 272 -24.45 -13.06 22.44
CA PRO A 272 -25.35 -13.98 23.13
C PRO A 272 -24.81 -14.40 24.49
N THR A 273 -23.49 -14.45 24.62
CA THR A 273 -22.74 -14.70 25.84
C THR A 273 -21.53 -13.76 25.91
N GLN A 274 -20.80 -13.76 27.01
CA GLN A 274 -19.55 -13.01 27.13
C GLN A 274 -18.45 -13.55 26.22
N ASP A 275 -18.55 -14.82 25.81
CA ASP A 275 -17.55 -15.52 25.00
C ASP A 275 -17.84 -15.43 23.50
N VAL A 276 -19.03 -15.04 23.08
CA VAL A 276 -19.44 -15.05 21.66
C VAL A 276 -19.82 -13.66 21.20
N ASN A 277 -19.22 -13.25 20.10
CA ASN A 277 -19.49 -11.98 19.44
C ASN A 277 -19.87 -12.25 17.97
N ILE A 278 -21.08 -11.88 17.59
CA ILE A 278 -21.60 -11.99 16.21
C ILE A 278 -21.71 -10.59 15.63
N ARG A 279 -21.19 -10.38 14.43
CA ARG A 279 -21.21 -9.08 13.76
C ARG A 279 -21.71 -9.19 12.33
N PHE A 280 -22.50 -8.19 11.94
CA PHE A 280 -22.86 -7.92 10.54
C PHE A 280 -22.51 -6.48 10.23
N SER A 281 -21.87 -6.24 9.09
CA SER A 281 -21.57 -4.89 8.64
C SER A 281 -21.93 -4.70 7.18
N TYR A 282 -22.40 -3.50 6.88
CA TYR A 282 -22.61 -2.98 5.54
C TYR A 282 -21.93 -1.62 5.43
N ALA A 283 -21.20 -1.38 4.34
CA ALA A 283 -20.61 -0.09 4.03
C ALA A 283 -20.54 0.14 2.53
N GLU A 284 -20.77 1.38 2.12
CA GLU A 284 -20.48 1.85 0.78
C GLU A 284 -19.27 2.78 0.79
N GLY A 285 -18.49 2.74 -0.29
CA GLY A 285 -17.36 3.62 -0.55
C GLY A 285 -17.30 4.01 -2.02
N PHE A 286 -16.43 4.97 -2.32
CA PHE A 286 -16.18 5.40 -3.69
C PHE A 286 -14.72 5.79 -3.90
N ARG A 287 -14.31 5.79 -5.17
CA ARG A 287 -13.03 6.31 -5.63
C ARG A 287 -13.30 7.33 -6.75
N ALA A 288 -12.82 8.55 -6.57
CA ALA A 288 -13.04 9.61 -7.57
C ALA A 288 -12.17 9.38 -8.82
N PRO A 289 -12.59 9.90 -10.00
CA PRO A 289 -11.85 9.76 -11.25
C PRO A 289 -10.65 10.73 -11.32
N GLN A 290 -9.70 10.55 -10.41
CA GLN A 290 -8.47 11.33 -10.30
C GLN A 290 -7.28 10.57 -10.89
N ALA A 291 -6.12 11.23 -11.02
CA ALA A 291 -4.88 10.56 -11.34
C ALA A 291 -4.43 9.69 -10.14
N PHE A 292 -3.86 8.55 -10.45
CA PHE A 292 -3.33 7.59 -9.49
C PHE A 292 -1.81 7.46 -9.65
N ASP A 293 -1.18 6.71 -8.77
CA ASP A 293 0.28 6.56 -8.78
C ASP A 293 0.80 5.97 -10.11
N GLU A 294 0.05 5.04 -10.70
CA GLU A 294 0.34 4.46 -12.01
C GLU A 294 0.21 5.46 -13.18
N ASP A 295 -0.48 6.57 -13.01
CA ASP A 295 -0.67 7.60 -14.04
C ASP A 295 0.50 8.60 -14.08
N LEU A 296 1.41 8.52 -13.12
CA LEU A 296 2.55 9.40 -13.02
C LEU A 296 3.67 8.96 -13.99
N HIS A 297 4.64 9.83 -14.25
CA HIS A 297 5.77 9.52 -15.13
C HIS A 297 6.73 8.48 -14.53
N ILE A 298 6.15 7.33 -14.15
CA ILE A 298 6.81 6.12 -13.68
C ILE A 298 6.52 5.05 -14.73
N SER A 299 7.20 5.14 -15.86
CA SER A 299 6.97 4.23 -16.98
C SER A 299 7.50 2.82 -16.71
N ASN A 300 7.12 1.87 -17.54
CA ASN A 300 7.67 0.52 -17.51
C ASN A 300 9.17 0.54 -17.77
N VAL A 301 9.92 -0.18 -16.95
CA VAL A 301 11.38 -0.30 -17.10
C VAL A 301 11.69 -1.07 -18.38
N GLY A 302 12.42 -0.43 -19.30
CA GLY A 302 12.84 -1.04 -20.57
C GLY A 302 11.78 -1.08 -21.67
N GLY A 303 10.60 -0.49 -21.44
CA GLY A 303 9.54 -0.37 -22.44
C GLY A 303 9.44 1.01 -23.08
N GLU A 304 8.53 1.16 -24.04
CA GLU A 304 8.18 2.45 -24.60
C GLU A 304 7.53 3.35 -23.53
N LEU A 305 7.70 4.66 -23.67
CA LEU A 305 7.03 5.61 -22.80
C LEU A 305 5.52 5.52 -23.00
N VAL A 306 4.78 5.29 -21.93
CA VAL A 306 3.32 5.23 -21.94
C VAL A 306 2.77 6.38 -21.11
N SER A 307 1.85 7.14 -21.69
CA SER A 307 1.08 8.16 -20.97
C SER A 307 -0.33 7.65 -20.69
N ILE A 308 -0.74 7.72 -19.43
CA ILE A 308 -2.10 7.33 -19.04
C ILE A 308 -3.00 8.56 -19.04
N VAL A 309 -4.03 8.55 -19.88
CA VAL A 309 -5.04 9.60 -19.97
C VAL A 309 -6.38 9.11 -19.43
N ARG A 310 -7.20 10.02 -18.94
CA ARG A 310 -8.53 9.71 -18.43
C ARG A 310 -9.58 9.93 -19.53
N ALA A 311 -10.48 8.98 -19.70
CA ALA A 311 -11.59 9.10 -20.64
C ALA A 311 -12.49 10.29 -20.26
N LYS A 312 -13.03 10.98 -21.25
CA LYS A 312 -14.06 12.00 -21.04
C LYS A 312 -15.31 11.33 -20.45
N GLY A 313 -15.83 11.90 -19.34
CA GLY A 313 -17.02 11.36 -18.67
C GLY A 313 -16.75 10.15 -17.76
N LEU A 314 -15.51 9.92 -17.38
CA LEU A 314 -15.14 8.91 -16.39
C LEU A 314 -15.92 9.14 -15.08
N LYS A 315 -16.65 8.11 -14.63
CA LYS A 315 -17.47 8.14 -13.41
C LYS A 315 -16.66 7.61 -12.23
N GLU A 316 -17.11 7.94 -11.02
CA GLU A 316 -16.56 7.35 -9.81
C GLU A 316 -16.75 5.82 -9.77
N GLU A 317 -15.74 5.10 -9.30
CA GLU A 317 -15.86 3.71 -8.89
C GLU A 317 -16.62 3.65 -7.56
N ARG A 318 -17.54 2.71 -7.39
CA ARG A 318 -18.28 2.50 -6.15
C ARG A 318 -18.14 1.09 -5.63
N SER A 319 -17.98 0.97 -4.31
CA SER A 319 -17.98 -0.31 -3.62
C SER A 319 -19.18 -0.46 -2.69
N ARG A 320 -19.70 -1.68 -2.58
CA ARG A 320 -20.67 -2.12 -1.57
C ARG A 320 -20.13 -3.38 -0.92
N SER A 321 -19.92 -3.32 0.38
CA SER A 321 -19.32 -4.40 1.14
C SER A 321 -20.27 -4.91 2.21
N PHE A 322 -20.40 -6.23 2.31
CA PHE A 322 -21.10 -6.96 3.36
C PHE A 322 -20.13 -7.89 4.04
N ASN A 323 -20.08 -7.86 5.37
CA ASN A 323 -19.29 -8.78 6.16
C ASN A 323 -20.16 -9.37 7.27
N ALA A 324 -19.93 -10.64 7.55
CA ALA A 324 -20.54 -11.35 8.69
C ALA A 324 -19.46 -12.13 9.41
N SER A 325 -19.39 -12.04 10.73
CA SER A 325 -18.38 -12.76 11.52
C SER A 325 -18.97 -13.31 12.82
N VAL A 326 -18.39 -14.40 13.24
CA VAL A 326 -18.58 -15.00 14.57
C VAL A 326 -17.20 -15.10 15.20
N ASP A 327 -17.05 -14.50 16.36
CA ASP A 327 -15.83 -14.48 17.16
C ASP A 327 -16.12 -15.11 18.50
N TRP A 328 -15.42 -16.22 18.79
CA TRP A 328 -15.62 -17.02 20.00
C TRP A 328 -14.35 -17.03 20.82
N TYR A 329 -14.46 -16.68 22.09
CA TYR A 329 -13.41 -16.70 23.10
C TYR A 329 -13.75 -17.72 24.17
N HIS A 330 -12.78 -18.50 24.61
CA HIS A 330 -13.01 -19.40 25.72
C HIS A 330 -11.74 -19.69 26.52
N TYR A 331 -11.94 -19.92 27.82
CA TYR A 331 -10.89 -20.31 28.74
C TYR A 331 -11.08 -21.77 29.16
N PHE A 332 -10.09 -22.61 28.88
CA PHE A 332 -10.05 -24.03 29.29
C PHE A 332 -8.95 -24.20 30.35
N GLY A 333 -9.24 -23.84 31.61
CA GLY A 333 -8.23 -23.82 32.65
C GLY A 333 -7.10 -22.83 32.32
N ASP A 334 -5.90 -23.34 32.09
CA ASP A 334 -4.72 -22.53 31.73
C ASP A 334 -4.64 -22.14 30.25
N PHE A 335 -5.55 -22.63 29.42
CA PHE A 335 -5.61 -22.30 27.99
C PHE A 335 -6.61 -21.18 27.72
N GLN A 336 -6.21 -20.30 26.83
CA GLN A 336 -7.07 -19.27 26.23
C GLN A 336 -7.20 -19.60 24.74
N ALA A 337 -8.42 -19.68 24.24
CA ALA A 337 -8.69 -19.93 22.83
C ALA A 337 -9.58 -18.82 22.24
N ASN A 338 -9.32 -18.49 20.99
CA ASN A 338 -10.17 -17.63 20.17
C ASN A 338 -10.32 -18.25 18.80
N LEU A 339 -11.54 -18.25 18.29
CA LEU A 339 -11.86 -18.70 16.94
C LEU A 339 -12.72 -17.63 16.26
N LEU A 340 -12.23 -17.12 15.15
CA LEU A 340 -12.94 -16.19 14.26
C LEU A 340 -13.29 -16.89 12.96
N VAL A 341 -14.56 -16.81 12.59
CA VAL A 341 -15.05 -17.18 11.25
C VAL A 341 -15.68 -15.95 10.64
N GLU A 342 -15.22 -15.56 9.47
CA GLU A 342 -15.72 -14.39 8.75
C GLU A 342 -16.07 -14.76 7.31
N GLY A 343 -17.19 -14.24 6.82
CA GLY A 343 -17.58 -14.23 5.41
C GLY A 343 -17.66 -12.80 4.92
N PHE A 344 -17.18 -12.54 3.69
CA PHE A 344 -17.21 -11.22 3.07
C PHE A 344 -17.68 -11.27 1.62
N TYR A 345 -18.33 -10.19 1.20
CA TYR A 345 -18.73 -9.94 -0.18
C TYR A 345 -18.59 -8.46 -0.49
N THR A 346 -17.82 -8.12 -1.52
CA THR A 346 -17.67 -6.75 -2.02
C THR A 346 -17.99 -6.71 -3.50
N LYS A 347 -18.92 -5.83 -3.87
CA LYS A 347 -19.26 -5.51 -5.25
C LYS A 347 -18.63 -4.17 -5.62
N LEU A 348 -17.89 -4.15 -6.72
CA LEU A 348 -17.40 -2.93 -7.37
C LEU A 348 -18.27 -2.62 -8.57
N SER A 349 -18.69 -1.37 -8.68
CA SER A 349 -19.42 -0.85 -9.84
C SER A 349 -18.56 0.19 -10.55
N ALA A 350 -18.45 0.09 -11.86
CA ALA A 350 -17.63 0.95 -12.69
C ALA A 350 -16.14 1.02 -12.24
N PRO A 351 -15.47 -0.11 -11.99
CA PRO A 351 -14.06 -0.11 -11.60
C PRO A 351 -13.22 0.57 -12.68
N PHE A 352 -12.13 1.19 -12.26
CA PHE A 352 -11.19 1.77 -13.21
C PHE A 352 -10.32 0.67 -13.83
N VAL A 353 -10.31 0.62 -15.15
CA VAL A 353 -9.47 -0.26 -15.96
C VAL A 353 -8.69 0.56 -16.98
N LEU A 354 -7.55 0.05 -17.43
CA LEU A 354 -6.75 0.66 -18.49
C LEU A 354 -7.00 -0.10 -19.80
N THR A 355 -7.14 0.66 -20.89
CA THR A 355 -7.14 0.07 -22.22
C THR A 355 -5.72 -0.43 -22.57
N PRO A 356 -5.57 -1.34 -23.54
CA PRO A 356 -4.27 -1.61 -24.12
C PRO A 356 -3.57 -0.33 -24.61
N PRO A 357 -2.22 -0.26 -24.59
CA PRO A 357 -1.49 0.88 -25.10
C PRO A 357 -1.63 0.99 -26.62
N VAL A 358 -1.86 2.20 -27.10
CA VAL A 358 -1.98 2.51 -28.55
C VAL A 358 -1.12 3.71 -28.90
N LYS A 359 -0.74 3.84 -30.18
CA LYS A 359 -0.05 5.04 -30.67
C LYS A 359 -0.94 6.27 -30.47
N ASP A 360 -0.33 7.37 -30.02
CA ASP A 360 -1.04 8.62 -29.83
C ASP A 360 -1.59 9.14 -31.16
N PRO A 361 -2.92 9.31 -31.29
CA PRO A 361 -3.55 9.88 -32.47
C PRO A 361 -3.06 11.30 -32.80
N ASP A 362 -2.66 12.06 -31.78
CA ASP A 362 -2.16 13.44 -31.92
C ASP A 362 -0.70 13.50 -32.33
N GLY A 363 -0.05 12.34 -32.53
CA GLY A 363 1.28 12.20 -33.10
C GLY A 363 2.44 12.42 -32.15
N SER A 364 2.23 12.31 -30.83
CA SER A 364 3.35 12.24 -29.87
C SER A 364 4.16 10.95 -30.08
N ALA A 365 5.36 10.92 -29.52
CA ALA A 365 6.27 9.79 -29.67
C ALA A 365 6.08 8.70 -28.61
N TYR A 366 5.06 8.79 -27.77
CA TYR A 366 4.75 7.84 -26.71
C TYR A 366 3.39 7.16 -26.95
N LEU A 367 3.21 6.01 -26.32
CA LEU A 367 1.95 5.28 -26.35
C LEU A 367 0.94 5.91 -25.36
N ILE A 368 -0.34 5.79 -25.68
CA ILE A 368 -1.44 6.23 -24.82
C ILE A 368 -2.19 5.01 -24.31
N GLN A 369 -2.38 4.94 -23.01
CA GLN A 369 -3.40 4.10 -22.37
C GLN A 369 -4.53 5.00 -21.84
N THR A 370 -5.77 4.58 -22.04
CA THR A 370 -6.91 5.33 -21.55
C THR A 370 -7.51 4.65 -20.32
N ARG A 371 -7.67 5.40 -19.23
CA ARG A 371 -8.42 4.94 -18.07
C ARG A 371 -9.91 5.09 -18.34
N ILE A 372 -10.62 3.98 -18.26
CA ILE A 372 -12.06 3.88 -18.48
C ILE A 372 -12.75 3.20 -17.30
N ASN A 373 -14.09 3.22 -17.28
CA ASN A 373 -14.85 2.40 -16.34
C ASN A 373 -15.08 1.01 -16.94
N GLY A 374 -14.68 -0.03 -16.25
CA GLY A 374 -14.95 -1.42 -16.59
C GLY A 374 -16.37 -1.87 -16.25
N SER A 375 -16.68 -3.12 -16.55
CA SER A 375 -18.02 -3.71 -16.44
C SER A 375 -18.54 -3.88 -15.00
N GLY A 376 -17.66 -3.89 -14.05
CA GLY A 376 -17.92 -4.21 -12.65
C GLY A 376 -17.08 -5.41 -12.19
N ALA A 377 -16.98 -5.56 -10.87
CA ALA A 377 -16.22 -6.67 -10.29
C ALA A 377 -16.81 -7.08 -8.94
N LYS A 378 -16.50 -8.29 -8.50
CA LYS A 378 -16.88 -8.80 -7.18
C LYS A 378 -15.76 -9.62 -6.58
N VAL A 379 -15.58 -9.42 -5.27
CA VAL A 379 -14.67 -10.20 -4.43
C VAL A 379 -15.48 -10.78 -3.29
N TYR A 380 -15.39 -12.08 -3.08
CA TYR A 380 -16.11 -12.76 -2.01
C TYR A 380 -15.33 -13.95 -1.49
N GLY A 381 -15.56 -14.29 -0.24
CA GLY A 381 -14.85 -15.37 0.39
C GLY A 381 -15.12 -15.50 1.87
N GLY A 382 -14.25 -16.24 2.53
CA GLY A 382 -14.29 -16.43 3.96
C GLY A 382 -12.90 -16.61 4.55
N THR A 383 -12.77 -16.21 5.81
CA THR A 383 -11.57 -16.33 6.63
C THR A 383 -11.88 -17.16 7.87
N LEU A 384 -11.00 -18.10 8.19
CA LEU A 384 -10.96 -18.82 9.45
C LEU A 384 -9.67 -18.43 10.16
N GLU A 385 -9.76 -17.92 11.39
CA GLU A 385 -8.61 -17.59 12.22
C GLU A 385 -8.76 -18.23 13.59
N GLY A 386 -7.69 -18.89 14.07
CA GLY A 386 -7.63 -19.47 15.40
C GLY A 386 -6.42 -18.95 16.19
N LYS A 387 -6.62 -18.70 17.48
CA LYS A 387 -5.57 -18.33 18.44
C LYS A 387 -5.68 -19.21 19.65
N VAL A 388 -4.55 -19.71 20.12
CA VAL A 388 -4.47 -20.48 21.37
C VAL A 388 -3.24 -20.00 22.14
N ALA A 389 -3.44 -19.72 23.42
CA ALA A 389 -2.37 -19.46 24.35
C ALA A 389 -2.44 -20.42 25.53
N TYR A 390 -1.29 -20.95 25.95
CA TYR A 390 -1.12 -21.73 27.16
C TYR A 390 -0.26 -20.96 28.14
N LYS A 391 -0.90 -20.39 29.16
CA LYS A 391 -0.24 -19.43 30.08
C LYS A 391 0.50 -18.36 29.28
N ASP A 392 1.68 -17.98 29.75
CA ASP A 392 2.63 -17.10 29.07
C ASP A 392 3.73 -17.90 28.31
N LYS A 393 3.57 -19.22 28.15
CA LYS A 393 4.59 -20.11 27.59
C LYS A 393 4.43 -20.41 26.11
N VAL A 394 3.21 -20.58 25.66
CA VAL A 394 2.92 -20.92 24.25
C VAL A 394 1.84 -20.01 23.70
N GLN A 395 2.08 -19.46 22.53
CA GLN A 395 1.09 -18.73 21.75
C GLN A 395 1.12 -19.26 20.32
N LEU A 396 -0.05 -19.63 19.81
CA LEU A 396 -0.25 -20.07 18.43
C LEU A 396 -1.39 -19.27 17.81
N GLN A 397 -1.17 -18.77 16.62
CA GLN A 397 -2.18 -18.13 15.78
C GLN A 397 -2.05 -18.63 14.35
N ALA A 398 -3.18 -18.96 13.72
CA ALA A 398 -3.22 -19.33 12.32
C ALA A 398 -4.47 -18.78 11.65
N GLY A 399 -4.35 -18.38 10.41
CA GLY A 399 -5.44 -17.87 9.60
C GLY A 399 -5.39 -18.43 8.18
N LEU A 400 -6.55 -18.72 7.61
CA LEU A 400 -6.71 -19.17 6.23
C LEU A 400 -7.86 -18.40 5.58
N THR A 401 -7.61 -17.83 4.41
CA THR A 401 -8.63 -17.15 3.59
C THR A 401 -8.81 -17.88 2.28
N LEU A 402 -10.07 -18.12 1.94
CA LEU A 402 -10.50 -18.63 0.64
C LEU A 402 -11.34 -17.54 -0.02
N GLN A 403 -10.97 -17.12 -1.24
CA GLN A 403 -11.67 -16.05 -1.94
C GLN A 403 -11.76 -16.28 -3.44
N ARG A 404 -12.66 -15.53 -4.07
CA ARG A 404 -12.69 -15.34 -5.52
C ARG A 404 -12.82 -13.87 -5.87
N SER A 405 -12.08 -13.45 -6.90
CA SER A 405 -12.05 -12.10 -7.45
C SER A 405 -12.33 -12.19 -8.94
N ILE A 406 -13.52 -11.71 -9.37
CA ILE A 406 -13.96 -11.85 -10.76
C ILE A 406 -14.63 -10.57 -11.27
N TYR A 407 -14.46 -10.31 -12.55
CA TYR A 407 -15.19 -9.28 -13.28
C TYR A 407 -16.62 -9.74 -13.62
N ASP A 408 -17.53 -8.82 -13.85
CA ASP A 408 -18.90 -9.13 -14.30
C ASP A 408 -18.96 -9.55 -15.78
N SER A 409 -18.05 -8.99 -16.58
CA SER A 409 -17.78 -9.40 -17.95
C SER A 409 -16.27 -9.52 -18.13
N PRO A 410 -15.76 -10.40 -18.98
CA PRO A 410 -14.32 -10.51 -19.21
C PRO A 410 -13.71 -9.16 -19.61
N GLU A 411 -12.55 -8.84 -19.02
CA GLU A 411 -11.75 -7.65 -19.33
C GLU A 411 -10.50 -8.06 -20.11
N GLU A 412 -10.03 -7.18 -20.99
CA GLU A 412 -8.85 -7.43 -21.83
C GLU A 412 -7.58 -7.34 -20.99
N TRP A 413 -6.75 -8.38 -21.05
CA TRP A 413 -5.50 -8.47 -20.31
C TRP A 413 -4.24 -8.41 -21.23
N SER A 414 -4.41 -8.63 -22.53
CA SER A 414 -3.35 -8.62 -23.55
C SER A 414 -3.79 -7.87 -24.79
N ALA A 415 -2.88 -7.11 -25.39
CA ALA A 415 -3.05 -6.43 -26.68
C ALA A 415 -2.55 -7.25 -27.87
N ASP A 416 -2.07 -8.47 -27.67
CA ASP A 416 -1.45 -9.32 -28.68
C ASP A 416 -2.50 -9.89 -29.66
N GLU A 417 -2.82 -9.10 -30.70
CA GLU A 417 -3.73 -9.51 -31.77
C GLU A 417 -3.07 -10.43 -32.81
N GLU A 418 -1.74 -10.48 -32.84
CA GLU A 418 -0.99 -11.28 -33.80
C GLU A 418 -1.02 -12.76 -33.44
N HIS A 419 -0.89 -13.08 -32.14
CA HIS A 419 -0.76 -14.46 -31.68
C HIS A 419 -2.01 -14.99 -30.96
N LEU A 420 -2.85 -14.11 -30.40
CA LEU A 420 -4.00 -14.49 -29.59
C LEU A 420 -5.33 -14.11 -30.25
N SER A 421 -6.30 -15.02 -30.21
CA SER A 421 -7.66 -14.72 -30.57
C SER A 421 -8.31 -13.74 -29.58
N GLU A 422 -9.37 -13.05 -29.97
CA GLU A 422 -10.13 -12.15 -29.09
C GLU A 422 -10.52 -12.83 -27.76
N LYS A 423 -10.97 -14.10 -27.81
CA LYS A 423 -11.35 -14.84 -26.60
C LYS A 423 -10.18 -15.10 -25.65
N GLU A 424 -8.97 -15.31 -26.17
CA GLU A 424 -7.78 -15.57 -25.37
C GLU A 424 -7.23 -14.32 -24.72
N ARG A 425 -7.45 -13.15 -25.30
CA ARG A 425 -7.05 -11.85 -24.77
C ARG A 425 -7.92 -11.35 -23.61
N TYR A 426 -9.05 -12.00 -23.32
CA TYR A 426 -10.01 -11.60 -22.30
C TYR A 426 -10.06 -12.59 -21.14
N SER A 427 -10.25 -12.09 -19.91
CA SER A 427 -10.42 -12.91 -18.70
C SER A 427 -11.51 -12.35 -17.80
N ASP A 428 -12.34 -13.25 -17.24
CA ASP A 428 -13.29 -12.91 -16.18
C ASP A 428 -12.62 -12.81 -14.79
N LYS A 429 -11.34 -13.18 -14.67
CA LYS A 429 -10.60 -13.15 -13.40
C LYS A 429 -9.88 -11.83 -13.23
N ILE A 430 -9.93 -11.32 -12.00
CA ILE A 430 -9.01 -10.26 -11.59
C ILE A 430 -7.63 -10.91 -11.39
N LEU A 431 -6.65 -10.41 -12.13
CA LEU A 431 -5.31 -11.00 -12.16
C LEU A 431 -4.51 -10.63 -10.92
N ARG A 432 -3.57 -11.49 -10.51
CA ARG A 432 -2.62 -11.39 -9.40
C ARG A 432 -3.16 -11.66 -7.99
N PRO A 433 -4.44 -11.49 -7.59
CA PRO A 433 -4.90 -12.00 -6.31
C PRO A 433 -4.90 -13.52 -6.25
N PRO A 434 -4.34 -14.14 -5.19
CA PRO A 434 -4.48 -15.58 -4.97
C PRO A 434 -5.89 -15.94 -4.47
N ASP A 435 -6.43 -17.09 -4.90
CA ASP A 435 -7.71 -17.59 -4.40
C ASP A 435 -7.63 -18.15 -2.98
N VAL A 436 -6.42 -18.55 -2.54
CA VAL A 436 -6.15 -19.14 -1.22
C VAL A 436 -4.88 -18.54 -0.66
N TYR A 437 -4.94 -18.05 0.57
CA TYR A 437 -3.74 -17.61 1.30
C TYR A 437 -3.94 -17.75 2.80
N GLY A 438 -2.84 -17.82 3.53
CA GLY A 438 -2.90 -17.96 4.96
C GLY A 438 -1.57 -17.72 5.64
N TYR A 439 -1.61 -17.73 6.95
CA TYR A 439 -0.43 -17.54 7.78
C TYR A 439 -0.53 -18.32 9.08
N PHE A 440 0.60 -18.54 9.72
CA PHE A 440 0.64 -18.92 11.11
C PHE A 440 1.81 -18.26 11.84
N THR A 441 1.65 -18.06 13.13
CA THR A 441 2.71 -17.68 14.05
C THR A 441 2.65 -18.57 15.28
N ALA A 442 3.80 -19.04 15.74
CA ALA A 442 3.91 -19.82 16.97
C ALA A 442 5.08 -19.26 17.79
N THR A 443 4.83 -18.98 19.06
CA THR A 443 5.86 -18.51 20.00
C THR A 443 5.90 -19.45 21.19
N TYR A 444 7.10 -19.90 21.54
CA TYR A 444 7.35 -20.72 22.70
C TYR A 444 8.36 -20.06 23.64
N MET A 445 7.98 -19.85 24.87
CA MET A 445 8.76 -19.23 25.94
C MET A 445 8.92 -20.21 27.10
N PRO A 446 9.88 -21.15 27.05
CA PRO A 446 10.08 -22.12 28.13
C PRO A 446 10.43 -21.44 29.46
N VAL A 447 11.18 -20.33 29.37
CA VAL A 447 11.51 -19.44 30.49
C VAL A 447 11.33 -17.99 30.02
N LYS A 448 11.13 -17.05 30.96
CA LYS A 448 10.86 -15.64 30.62
C LYS A 448 11.95 -14.98 29.77
N ALA A 449 13.18 -15.39 29.97
CA ALA A 449 14.33 -14.84 29.26
C ALA A 449 14.53 -15.41 27.83
N PHE A 450 13.90 -16.52 27.47
CA PHE A 450 14.17 -17.20 26.21
C PHE A 450 12.90 -17.42 25.40
N SER A 451 12.92 -17.05 24.13
CA SER A 451 11.82 -17.25 23.21
C SER A 451 12.25 -17.84 21.88
N ILE A 452 11.39 -18.71 21.34
CA ILE A 452 11.48 -19.23 19.98
C ILE A 452 10.19 -18.85 19.27
N ALA A 453 10.30 -18.20 18.11
CA ALA A 453 9.16 -17.86 17.27
C ALA A 453 9.29 -18.51 15.90
N LEU A 454 8.18 -19.06 15.41
CA LEU A 454 8.00 -19.55 14.04
C LEU A 454 6.93 -18.69 13.37
N ASN A 455 7.13 -18.34 12.12
CA ASN A 455 6.13 -17.67 11.30
C ASN A 455 6.12 -18.29 9.91
N GLY A 456 4.93 -18.54 9.39
CA GLY A 456 4.73 -19.08 8.06
C GLY A 456 3.71 -18.26 7.29
N ASN A 457 3.97 -18.05 6.00
CA ASN A 457 3.05 -17.43 5.06
C ASN A 457 2.84 -18.38 3.89
N TYR A 458 1.59 -18.64 3.55
CA TYR A 458 1.19 -19.39 2.37
C TYR A 458 0.48 -18.47 1.38
N THR A 459 0.96 -18.44 0.15
CA THR A 459 0.33 -17.75 -0.98
C THR A 459 0.02 -18.78 -2.04
N GLY A 460 -1.26 -19.00 -2.30
CA GLY A 460 -1.74 -19.92 -3.31
C GLY A 460 -1.51 -19.39 -4.74
N ARG A 461 -1.87 -20.20 -5.68
CA ARG A 461 -1.72 -19.92 -7.12
C ARG A 461 -2.57 -18.71 -7.53
N MET A 462 -2.02 -17.92 -8.45
CA MET A 462 -2.69 -16.77 -9.05
C MET A 462 -2.47 -16.75 -10.56
N TYR A 463 -3.34 -16.07 -11.29
CA TYR A 463 -3.13 -15.82 -12.72
C TYR A 463 -2.35 -14.52 -12.89
N VAL A 464 -1.28 -14.57 -13.69
CA VAL A 464 -0.35 -13.47 -13.92
C VAL A 464 -0.17 -13.28 -15.42
N PRO A 465 -0.36 -12.09 -15.97
CA PRO A 465 -0.04 -11.82 -17.37
C PRO A 465 1.49 -11.81 -17.53
N HIS A 466 1.97 -12.43 -18.60
CA HIS A 466 3.35 -12.38 -19.07
C HIS A 466 3.31 -11.81 -20.48
N LEU A 467 3.64 -10.52 -20.62
CA LEU A 467 3.46 -9.75 -21.83
C LEU A 467 4.76 -9.80 -22.66
N LEU A 468 4.88 -10.84 -23.48
CA LEU A 468 6.08 -11.12 -24.28
C LEU A 468 6.03 -10.48 -25.67
N SER A 469 4.85 -10.25 -26.21
CA SER A 469 4.67 -9.68 -27.57
C SER A 469 5.32 -8.30 -27.71
N GLU A 470 5.26 -7.49 -26.66
CA GLU A 470 5.83 -6.13 -26.63
C GLU A 470 7.34 -6.12 -26.41
N VAL A 471 7.92 -7.17 -25.79
CA VAL A 471 9.34 -7.18 -25.38
C VAL A 471 10.24 -8.06 -26.24
N ASN A 472 9.74 -9.14 -26.80
CA ASN A 472 10.54 -10.06 -27.63
C ASN A 472 9.80 -10.60 -28.87
N GLY A 473 8.53 -10.22 -29.08
CA GLY A 473 7.71 -10.65 -30.20
C GLY A 473 7.18 -12.08 -30.10
N GLU A 474 7.18 -12.68 -28.90
CA GLU A 474 6.54 -13.97 -28.62
C GLU A 474 5.10 -13.74 -28.14
N ALA A 475 4.26 -14.77 -28.23
CA ALA A 475 2.87 -14.69 -27.77
C ALA A 475 2.78 -14.37 -26.27
N ASP A 476 1.86 -13.47 -25.91
CA ASP A 476 1.51 -13.22 -24.52
C ASP A 476 0.88 -14.47 -23.87
N VAL A 477 1.18 -14.70 -22.60
CA VAL A 477 0.71 -15.88 -21.87
C VAL A 477 0.08 -15.51 -20.54
N LEU A 478 -1.12 -16.03 -20.25
CA LEU A 478 -1.71 -15.95 -18.93
C LEU A 478 -1.21 -17.11 -18.06
N VAL A 479 -0.15 -16.85 -17.31
CA VAL A 479 0.54 -17.85 -16.48
C VAL A 479 -0.23 -18.11 -15.20
N LYS A 480 -0.35 -19.38 -14.82
CA LYS A 480 -0.79 -19.77 -13.47
C LYS A 480 0.45 -20.00 -12.62
N SER A 481 0.68 -19.10 -11.63
CA SER A 481 1.85 -19.16 -10.76
C SER A 481 1.92 -20.47 -9.95
N PRO A 482 3.11 -20.87 -9.50
CA PRO A 482 3.22 -21.82 -8.38
C PRO A 482 2.62 -21.24 -7.10
N ASP A 483 2.42 -22.07 -6.11
CA ASP A 483 2.17 -21.65 -4.74
C ASP A 483 3.49 -21.44 -3.98
N PHE A 484 3.45 -20.58 -2.97
CA PHE A 484 4.61 -20.23 -2.16
C PHE A 484 4.33 -20.51 -0.69
N PHE A 485 5.31 -21.07 -0.01
CA PHE A 485 5.29 -21.22 1.43
C PHE A 485 6.61 -20.73 2.03
N GLU A 486 6.56 -19.59 2.70
CA GLU A 486 7.69 -19.00 3.38
C GLU A 486 7.62 -19.33 4.88
N LEU A 487 8.64 -20.02 5.39
CA LEU A 487 8.78 -20.32 6.81
C LEU A 487 9.96 -19.55 7.38
N GLY A 488 9.75 -18.83 8.46
CA GLY A 488 10.77 -18.12 9.22
C GLY A 488 10.87 -18.63 10.66
N THR A 489 12.05 -18.50 11.26
CA THR A 489 12.27 -18.73 12.69
C THR A 489 13.13 -17.63 13.29
N LYS A 490 12.85 -17.32 14.54
CA LYS A 490 13.64 -16.39 15.37
C LYS A 490 13.81 -16.97 16.75
N ILE A 491 15.02 -16.91 17.27
CA ILE A 491 15.32 -17.15 18.68
C ILE A 491 15.74 -15.83 19.32
N ALA A 492 15.37 -15.61 20.57
CA ALA A 492 15.80 -14.43 21.32
C ALA A 492 16.08 -14.80 22.79
N TYR A 493 17.06 -14.14 23.37
CA TYR A 493 17.41 -14.28 24.76
C TYR A 493 17.61 -12.91 25.40
N ASP A 494 16.97 -12.67 26.54
CA ASP A 494 16.99 -11.43 27.31
C ASP A 494 17.95 -11.59 28.50
N PHE A 495 18.92 -10.69 28.58
CA PHE A 495 19.85 -10.55 29.70
C PHE A 495 19.42 -9.32 30.50
N ASP A 496 18.85 -9.54 31.67
CA ASP A 496 18.44 -8.47 32.57
C ASP A 496 19.60 -8.02 33.47
N PHE A 497 19.96 -6.75 33.35
CA PHE A 497 20.95 -6.09 34.19
C PHE A 497 20.27 -5.01 35.04
N GLN A 498 20.99 -4.54 36.06
CA GLN A 498 20.50 -3.42 36.86
C GLN A 498 20.43 -2.14 36.00
N GLY A 499 19.23 -1.73 35.62
CA GLY A 499 18.96 -0.51 34.85
C GLY A 499 18.83 -0.68 33.35
N PHE A 500 19.09 -1.87 32.78
CA PHE A 500 18.83 -2.12 31.35
C PHE A 500 18.64 -3.61 31.06
N CYS A 501 18.00 -3.90 29.95
CA CYS A 501 17.86 -5.24 29.38
C CYS A 501 18.58 -5.30 28.03
N LEU A 502 19.42 -6.31 27.83
CA LEU A 502 20.07 -6.64 26.57
C LEU A 502 19.42 -7.87 25.96
N GLN A 503 18.77 -7.73 24.81
CA GLN A 503 18.26 -8.86 24.03
C GLN A 503 19.19 -9.17 22.86
N LEU A 504 19.63 -10.42 22.78
CA LEU A 504 20.25 -10.97 21.58
C LEU A 504 19.24 -11.79 20.82
N ASN A 505 19.19 -11.62 19.50
CA ASN A 505 18.30 -12.42 18.66
C ASN A 505 18.97 -12.84 17.35
N ALA A 506 18.54 -13.98 16.82
CA ALA A 506 18.99 -14.49 15.54
C ALA A 506 17.88 -15.32 14.90
N GLY A 507 17.95 -15.50 13.59
CA GLY A 507 16.96 -16.30 12.90
C GLY A 507 17.24 -16.51 11.43
N VAL A 508 16.31 -17.22 10.81
CA VAL A 508 16.32 -17.54 9.39
C VAL A 508 14.96 -17.15 8.82
N GLN A 509 14.95 -16.39 7.74
CA GLN A 509 13.75 -16.11 6.96
C GLN A 509 13.73 -17.01 5.72
N ASN A 510 12.52 -17.39 5.30
CA ASN A 510 12.32 -18.24 4.12
C ASN A 510 13.19 -19.50 4.11
N ILE A 511 13.06 -20.33 5.14
CA ILE A 511 13.87 -21.55 5.37
C ILE A 511 13.83 -22.49 4.15
N PHE A 512 12.67 -22.58 3.48
CA PHE A 512 12.48 -23.44 2.32
C PHE A 512 12.97 -22.83 1.00
N ASN A 513 13.46 -21.59 1.02
CA ASN A 513 13.91 -20.87 -0.18
C ASN A 513 12.80 -20.81 -1.24
N SER A 514 11.57 -20.50 -0.78
CA SER A 514 10.36 -20.40 -1.59
C SER A 514 10.21 -18.99 -2.12
N TYR A 515 10.63 -18.75 -3.36
CA TYR A 515 10.51 -17.46 -4.05
C TYR A 515 10.34 -17.69 -5.55
N GLN A 516 9.96 -16.66 -6.28
CA GLN A 516 9.88 -16.71 -7.73
C GLN A 516 11.27 -17.04 -8.33
N LYS A 517 11.32 -17.97 -9.28
CA LYS A 517 12.58 -18.44 -9.90
C LYS A 517 12.61 -18.28 -11.41
N ASP A 518 11.47 -17.98 -12.00
CA ASP A 518 11.25 -17.84 -13.44
C ASP A 518 11.22 -16.39 -13.89
N PHE A 519 12.05 -15.55 -13.27
CA PHE A 519 12.25 -14.17 -13.73
C PHE A 519 12.81 -14.16 -15.14
N ASP A 520 12.32 -13.27 -15.97
CA ASP A 520 12.90 -13.01 -17.28
C ASP A 520 14.35 -12.55 -17.18
N LYS A 521 15.11 -12.77 -18.25
CA LYS A 521 16.53 -12.45 -18.31
C LYS A 521 16.85 -11.43 -19.38
N GLY A 522 17.86 -10.59 -19.08
CA GLY A 522 18.40 -9.66 -20.04
C GLY A 522 17.51 -8.44 -20.31
N ALA A 523 17.72 -7.80 -21.44
CA ALA A 523 17.03 -6.58 -21.81
C ALA A 523 15.57 -6.81 -22.27
N SER A 524 15.30 -7.95 -22.90
CA SER A 524 13.97 -8.33 -23.39
C SER A 524 13.18 -9.04 -22.28
N ARG A 525 12.83 -8.31 -21.22
CA ARG A 525 12.06 -8.82 -20.08
C ARG A 525 10.75 -8.08 -19.94
N ASP A 526 9.70 -8.80 -19.56
CA ASP A 526 8.51 -8.18 -19.00
C ASP A 526 8.78 -7.76 -17.55
N SER A 527 8.98 -6.46 -17.32
CA SER A 527 9.19 -5.91 -15.97
C SER A 527 7.96 -6.08 -15.06
N GLY A 528 6.79 -6.30 -15.62
CA GLY A 528 5.55 -6.62 -14.93
C GLY A 528 5.46 -8.08 -14.47
N TYR A 529 6.29 -9.00 -14.98
CA TYR A 529 6.26 -10.42 -14.63
C TYR A 529 6.98 -10.71 -13.31
N ILE A 530 6.56 -10.00 -12.26
CA ILE A 530 7.00 -10.21 -10.87
C ILE A 530 5.75 -10.48 -10.03
N TYR A 531 5.63 -11.69 -9.47
CA TYR A 531 4.41 -12.14 -8.82
C TYR A 531 4.62 -12.90 -7.50
N GLY A 532 5.82 -13.40 -7.23
CA GLY A 532 6.14 -14.18 -6.05
C GLY A 532 7.00 -13.42 -5.03
N PRO A 533 7.33 -14.06 -3.91
CA PRO A 533 8.32 -13.53 -2.99
C PRO A 533 9.65 -13.31 -3.71
N GLY A 534 10.21 -12.10 -3.58
CA GLY A 534 11.46 -11.74 -4.27
C GLY A 534 12.73 -12.09 -3.46
N ALA A 535 12.60 -12.41 -2.16
CA ALA A 535 13.74 -12.63 -1.28
C ALA A 535 14.02 -14.12 -1.08
N PRO A 536 15.26 -14.58 -1.29
CA PRO A 536 15.68 -15.95 -0.99
C PRO A 536 15.77 -16.16 0.53
N ARG A 537 16.17 -17.40 0.93
CA ARG A 537 16.55 -17.68 2.32
C ARG A 537 17.59 -16.66 2.80
N SER A 538 17.32 -16.06 3.95
CA SER A 538 18.22 -15.09 4.58
C SER A 538 18.40 -15.38 6.06
N TYR A 539 19.59 -15.06 6.57
CA TYR A 539 19.96 -15.20 7.96
C TYR A 539 20.08 -13.82 8.58
N PHE A 540 19.63 -13.66 9.80
CA PHE A 540 19.74 -12.40 10.51
C PHE A 540 20.18 -12.60 11.95
N ALA A 541 20.83 -11.59 12.48
CA ALA A 541 21.12 -11.44 13.89
C ALA A 541 20.88 -10.00 14.31
N GLY A 542 20.49 -9.80 15.55
CA GLY A 542 20.17 -8.47 16.06
C GLY A 542 20.46 -8.34 17.56
N VAL A 543 20.67 -7.10 17.96
CA VAL A 543 20.85 -6.69 19.35
C VAL A 543 19.82 -5.60 19.66
N LYS A 544 19.12 -5.73 20.78
CA LYS A 544 18.22 -4.70 21.31
C LYS A 544 18.65 -4.35 22.73
N LEU A 545 18.80 -3.06 22.98
CA LEU A 545 19.10 -2.51 24.30
C LEU A 545 17.87 -1.69 24.76
N SER A 546 17.40 -1.94 25.97
CA SER A 546 16.24 -1.25 26.57
C SER A 546 16.61 -0.78 27.97
N PHE A 547 16.28 0.49 28.33
CA PHE A 547 16.56 1.14 29.60
C PHE A 547 15.28 1.46 30.38
#